data_da7558fffd268ff4560983aa0dcd5088
#
_entry.id   da7558fffd268ff4560983aa0dcd5088
#
_cell.length_a   1.000
_cell.length_b   1.000
_cell.length_c   1.000
_cell.angle_alpha   90.00
_cell.angle_beta   90.00
_cell.angle_gamma   90.00
#
_symmetry.space_group_name_H-M   'P 1'
#
loop_
_entity.id
_entity.type
_entity.pdbx_description
1 polymer ?
#
loop_
_entity_poly.entity_id
_entity_poly.type
_entity_poly.pdbx_seq_one_letter_code
_entity_poly.pdbx_strand_id
1 'polypeptide(L)'
;AGELSGKPNFTCENHAMPVFYRDVMYREGTEGKDEAYLKLYDGHDWRWFRVCLSHTDMEYLRRNWYGKKASAPALEKRHHKYFLRFSYIEEVALTQTPVREQIICSVDLGINTDAVCTIMRADGTVLGRKFIDFPSEKDRMYRTLGRIRRFQREHGSAQAGERWAYTRRLNIELSRKIAGAVAEYAWENHADV
;
A
#
# COMPACT_ATOMS: atom_id res chain seq x y z
N ALA A 1 -2.00 2.42 34.92
CA ALA A 1 -3.13 2.14 34.05
C ALA A 1 -4.04 3.36 34.10
N GLY A 2 -4.04 4.17 33.03
CA GLY A 2 -4.93 5.34 32.95
C GLY A 2 -6.34 4.87 32.64
N GLU A 3 -7.31 5.31 33.40
CA GLU A 3 -8.73 5.12 33.11
C GLU A 3 -9.06 5.89 31.83
N LEU A 4 -9.64 5.18 30.86
CA LEU A 4 -10.18 5.80 29.65
C LEU A 4 -11.36 6.70 30.04
N SER A 5 -11.23 8.01 29.86
CA SER A 5 -12.21 9.03 30.26
C SER A 5 -13.48 9.10 29.42
N GLY A 6 -13.76 8.10 28.58
CA GLY A 6 -14.97 8.03 27.77
C GLY A 6 -15.16 6.68 27.09
N LYS A 7 -16.40 6.37 26.70
CA LYS A 7 -16.68 5.20 25.86
C LYS A 7 -15.99 5.36 24.52
N PRO A 8 -15.25 4.34 24.05
CA PRO A 8 -14.69 4.38 22.70
C PRO A 8 -15.82 4.54 21.68
N ASN A 9 -15.70 5.57 20.84
CA ASN A 9 -16.67 5.82 19.78
C ASN A 9 -16.38 4.88 18.61
N PHE A 10 -17.03 3.72 18.60
CA PHE A 10 -16.97 2.75 17.51
C PHE A 10 -17.91 3.20 16.38
N THR A 11 -17.56 4.24 15.65
CA THR A 11 -18.20 4.49 14.37
C THR A 11 -17.62 3.50 13.37
N CYS A 12 -18.42 2.51 12.97
CA CYS A 12 -18.08 1.50 11.95
C CYS A 12 -17.64 2.10 10.61
N GLU A 13 -17.80 3.39 10.41
CA GLU A 13 -17.47 4.07 9.17
C GLU A 13 -15.98 4.35 8.99
N ASN A 14 -15.20 4.44 10.05
CA ASN A 14 -13.87 5.05 9.95
C ASN A 14 -12.68 4.10 10.09
N HIS A 15 -12.75 2.96 10.80
CA HIS A 15 -11.52 2.21 11.10
C HIS A 15 -11.66 0.69 11.26
N ALA A 16 -12.85 0.11 11.30
CA ALA A 16 -13.00 -1.32 11.50
C ALA A 16 -13.02 -2.05 10.15
N MET A 17 -11.97 -2.79 9.85
CA MET A 17 -11.96 -3.79 8.79
C MET A 17 -12.16 -5.16 9.44
N PRO A 18 -13.41 -5.65 9.57
CA PRO A 18 -13.65 -6.96 10.16
C PRO A 18 -12.96 -8.03 9.32
N VAL A 19 -12.23 -8.91 10.01
CA VAL A 19 -11.56 -10.06 9.41
C VAL A 19 -12.49 -11.28 9.53
N PHE A 20 -12.68 -11.98 8.43
CA PHE A 20 -13.49 -13.20 8.38
C PHE A 20 -12.60 -14.42 8.41
N TYR A 21 -12.47 -15.05 9.58
CA TYR A 21 -11.65 -16.25 9.74
C TYR A 21 -12.13 -17.37 8.82
N ARG A 22 -11.20 -17.98 8.08
CA ARG A 22 -11.47 -19.08 7.16
C ARG A 22 -12.14 -20.23 7.91
N ASP A 23 -13.07 -20.91 7.25
CA ASP A 23 -13.88 -22.04 7.72
C ASP A 23 -14.86 -21.71 8.87
N VAL A 24 -14.61 -20.66 9.65
CA VAL A 24 -15.45 -20.21 10.74
C VAL A 24 -16.42 -19.10 10.29
N MET A 25 -15.91 -18.11 9.56
CA MET A 25 -16.69 -16.93 9.13
C MET A 25 -16.61 -16.67 7.62
N TYR A 26 -15.69 -17.30 6.92
CA TYR A 26 -15.49 -17.22 5.48
C TYR A 26 -15.37 -18.61 4.89
N ARG A 27 -16.08 -18.85 3.80
CA ARG A 27 -15.93 -20.03 2.94
C ARG A 27 -15.87 -19.61 1.49
N GLU A 28 -15.03 -20.28 0.75
CA GLU A 28 -14.98 -20.12 -0.70
C GLU A 28 -16.25 -20.70 -1.31
N GLY A 29 -16.68 -20.11 -2.43
CA GLY A 29 -17.81 -20.63 -3.19
C GLY A 29 -17.48 -21.92 -3.92
N THR A 30 -18.45 -22.45 -4.65
CA THR A 30 -18.26 -23.62 -5.50
C THR A 30 -17.20 -23.32 -6.56
N GLU A 31 -16.32 -24.28 -6.84
CA GLU A 31 -15.30 -24.16 -7.85
C GLU A 31 -15.86 -23.67 -9.19
N GLY A 32 -15.21 -22.67 -9.77
CA GLY A 32 -15.65 -22.03 -11.05
C GLY A 32 -16.73 -20.97 -10.89
N LYS A 33 -17.29 -20.72 -9.70
CA LYS A 33 -18.23 -19.64 -9.44
C LYS A 33 -17.56 -18.46 -8.76
N ASP A 34 -18.01 -17.26 -9.14
CA ASP A 34 -17.51 -16.00 -8.55
C ASP A 34 -18.35 -15.62 -7.33
N GLU A 35 -18.30 -16.48 -6.31
CA GLU A 35 -19.08 -16.33 -5.08
C GLU A 35 -18.26 -16.74 -3.85
N ALA A 36 -18.64 -16.22 -2.71
CA ALA A 36 -18.13 -16.64 -1.40
C ALA A 36 -19.26 -16.63 -0.37
N TYR A 37 -19.02 -17.20 0.77
CA TYR A 37 -19.95 -17.22 1.89
C TYR A 37 -19.33 -16.51 3.09
N LEU A 38 -20.05 -15.53 3.64
CA LEU A 38 -19.68 -14.81 4.85
C LEU A 38 -20.66 -15.12 5.96
N LYS A 39 -20.15 -15.44 7.14
CA LYS A 39 -20.98 -15.60 8.34
C LYS A 39 -21.13 -14.23 9.00
N LEU A 40 -22.33 -13.70 9.01
CA LEU A 40 -22.69 -12.40 9.55
C LEU A 40 -23.76 -12.56 10.63
N TYR A 41 -23.75 -11.63 11.60
CA TYR A 41 -24.79 -11.52 12.61
C TYR A 41 -25.93 -10.68 12.06
N ASP A 42 -27.16 -11.25 12.03
CA ASP A 42 -28.36 -10.59 11.44
C ASP A 42 -29.18 -9.77 12.46
N GLY A 43 -28.66 -9.62 13.68
CA GLY A 43 -29.36 -9.00 14.80
C GLY A 43 -29.95 -10.01 15.79
N HIS A 44 -30.10 -11.29 15.39
CA HIS A 44 -30.63 -12.38 16.21
C HIS A 44 -29.67 -13.56 16.25
N ASP A 45 -29.09 -13.93 15.11
CA ASP A 45 -28.24 -15.12 15.01
C ASP A 45 -27.11 -14.92 13.97
N TRP A 46 -26.12 -15.83 14.01
CA TRP A 46 -25.04 -15.90 13.06
C TRP A 46 -25.43 -16.77 11.87
N ARG A 47 -25.58 -16.17 10.68
CA ARG A 47 -26.00 -16.86 9.45
C ARG A 47 -24.99 -16.71 8.32
N TRP A 48 -25.00 -17.68 7.43
CA TRP A 48 -24.18 -17.67 6.22
C TRP A 48 -24.91 -16.93 5.11
N PHE A 49 -24.26 -15.91 4.57
CA PHE A 49 -24.73 -15.12 3.43
C PHE A 49 -23.85 -15.39 2.23
N ARG A 50 -24.47 -15.70 1.10
CA ARG A 50 -23.80 -15.78 -0.18
C ARG A 50 -23.52 -14.36 -0.71
N VAL A 51 -22.30 -14.09 -1.10
CA VAL A 51 -21.86 -12.83 -1.73
C VAL A 51 -21.32 -13.12 -3.11
N CYS A 52 -21.75 -12.33 -4.11
CA CYS A 52 -21.21 -12.40 -5.46
C CYS A 52 -19.96 -11.52 -5.53
N LEU A 53 -18.91 -12.04 -6.13
CA LEU A 53 -17.63 -11.36 -6.33
C LEU A 53 -17.51 -10.90 -7.78
N SER A 54 -16.65 -9.92 -8.04
CA SER A 54 -16.38 -9.46 -9.40
C SER A 54 -15.69 -10.57 -10.21
N HIS A 55 -16.23 -10.90 -11.38
CA HIS A 55 -15.64 -11.90 -12.27
C HIS A 55 -14.19 -11.54 -12.64
N THR A 56 -13.95 -10.29 -13.00
CA THR A 56 -12.62 -9.79 -13.37
C THR A 56 -11.60 -9.95 -12.24
N ASP A 57 -12.02 -9.63 -11.00
CA ASP A 57 -11.14 -9.76 -9.83
C ASP A 57 -10.86 -11.24 -9.51
N MET A 58 -11.87 -12.09 -9.61
CA MET A 58 -11.71 -13.53 -9.38
C MET A 58 -10.84 -14.19 -10.47
N GLU A 59 -10.97 -13.78 -11.71
CA GLU A 59 -10.10 -14.24 -12.80
C GLU A 59 -8.65 -13.83 -12.56
N TYR A 60 -8.42 -12.56 -12.13
CA TYR A 60 -7.10 -12.08 -11.74
C TYR A 60 -6.50 -12.92 -10.59
N LEU A 61 -7.29 -13.21 -9.55
CA LEU A 61 -6.84 -14.03 -8.42
C LEU A 61 -6.49 -15.46 -8.86
N ARG A 62 -7.32 -16.10 -9.68
CA ARG A 62 -7.05 -17.44 -10.20
C ARG A 62 -5.78 -17.48 -11.05
N ARG A 63 -5.55 -16.46 -11.89
CA ARG A 63 -4.38 -16.41 -12.78
C ARG A 63 -3.08 -16.19 -12.03
N ASN A 64 -3.07 -15.30 -11.04
CA ASN A 64 -1.83 -14.83 -10.42
C ASN A 64 -1.56 -15.45 -9.05
N TRP A 65 -2.60 -15.92 -8.35
CA TRP A 65 -2.52 -16.28 -6.93
C TRP A 65 -3.02 -17.70 -6.63
N TYR A 66 -3.36 -18.48 -7.66
CA TYR A 66 -3.78 -19.86 -7.47
C TYR A 66 -2.69 -20.69 -6.78
N GLY A 67 -3.10 -21.48 -5.79
CA GLY A 67 -2.19 -22.34 -5.02
C GLY A 67 -1.31 -21.61 -3.99
N LYS A 68 -1.32 -20.27 -3.94
CA LYS A 68 -0.56 -19.51 -2.94
C LYS A 68 -1.34 -19.40 -1.62
N LYS A 69 -0.61 -19.38 -0.51
CA LYS A 69 -1.21 -19.27 0.83
C LYS A 69 -1.87 -17.91 1.00
N ALA A 70 -3.20 -17.91 1.16
CA ALA A 70 -3.98 -16.71 1.44
C ALA A 70 -4.30 -16.60 2.93
N SER A 71 -4.24 -15.36 3.46
CA SER A 71 -4.74 -15.05 4.81
C SER A 71 -6.27 -15.02 4.85
N ALA A 72 -6.82 -14.89 6.04
CA ALA A 72 -8.25 -14.61 6.23
C ALA A 72 -8.63 -13.28 5.57
N PRO A 73 -9.72 -13.21 4.78
CA PRO A 73 -10.11 -11.98 4.11
C PRO A 73 -10.62 -10.93 5.09
N ALA A 74 -10.37 -9.65 4.78
CA ALA A 74 -10.90 -8.51 5.51
C ALA A 74 -11.92 -7.75 4.65
N LEU A 75 -13.02 -7.33 5.26
CA LEU A 75 -14.02 -6.49 4.61
C LEU A 75 -13.61 -5.02 4.69
N GLU A 76 -13.49 -4.37 3.56
CA GLU A 76 -13.16 -2.96 3.46
C GLU A 76 -14.29 -2.20 2.76
N LYS A 77 -14.71 -1.06 3.34
CA LYS A 77 -15.65 -0.14 2.69
C LYS A 77 -14.86 1.02 2.08
N ARG A 78 -14.97 1.22 0.77
CA ARG A 78 -14.41 2.37 0.06
C ARG A 78 -15.53 3.12 -0.64
N HIS A 79 -15.74 4.37 -0.27
CA HIS A 79 -16.89 5.16 -0.70
C HIS A 79 -18.19 4.41 -0.40
N HIS A 80 -18.95 4.02 -1.42
CA HIS A 80 -20.23 3.31 -1.27
C HIS A 80 -20.15 1.81 -1.65
N LYS A 81 -18.94 1.27 -1.83
CA LYS A 81 -18.71 -0.12 -2.24
C LYS A 81 -17.99 -0.91 -1.14
N TYR A 82 -18.28 -2.19 -1.07
CA TYR A 82 -17.61 -3.13 -0.18
C TYR A 82 -16.66 -4.01 -0.99
N PHE A 83 -15.50 -4.27 -0.41
CA PHE A 83 -14.44 -5.10 -1.01
C PHE A 83 -14.01 -6.15 0.00
N LEU A 84 -13.82 -7.38 -0.46
CA LEU A 84 -13.08 -8.39 0.29
C LEU A 84 -11.62 -8.30 -0.12
N ARG A 85 -10.76 -7.95 0.83
CA ARG A 85 -9.32 -7.86 0.63
C ARG A 85 -8.66 -9.16 1.08
N PHE A 86 -7.98 -9.81 0.16
CA PHE A 86 -7.16 -10.98 0.41
C PHE A 86 -5.68 -10.57 0.47
N SER A 87 -4.94 -11.07 1.46
CA SER A 87 -3.49 -10.95 1.52
C SER A 87 -2.88 -12.31 1.23
N TYR A 88 -1.90 -12.35 0.35
CA TYR A 88 -1.17 -13.56 -0.02
C TYR A 88 0.25 -13.48 0.50
N ILE A 89 0.81 -14.64 0.86
CA ILE A 89 2.20 -14.77 1.28
C ILE A 89 2.92 -15.54 0.19
N GLU A 90 4.01 -14.97 -0.27
CA GLU A 90 4.92 -15.58 -1.22
C GLU A 90 6.34 -15.48 -0.67
N GLU A 91 7.03 -16.60 -0.61
CA GLU A 91 8.46 -16.63 -0.29
C GLU A 91 9.24 -16.43 -1.59
N VAL A 92 9.99 -15.36 -1.65
CA VAL A 92 10.82 -15.03 -2.80
C VAL A 92 12.29 -15.08 -2.36
N ALA A 93 13.08 -15.91 -3.03
CA ALA A 93 14.55 -15.86 -2.87
C ALA A 93 15.04 -14.58 -3.58
N LEU A 94 15.58 -13.65 -2.81
CA LEU A 94 16.05 -12.37 -3.34
C LEU A 94 17.34 -12.54 -4.14
N THR A 95 18.32 -13.25 -3.58
CA THR A 95 19.58 -13.56 -4.26
C THR A 95 20.19 -14.85 -3.71
N GLN A 96 20.97 -15.55 -4.54
CA GLN A 96 21.81 -16.68 -4.12
C GLN A 96 23.28 -16.28 -3.95
N THR A 97 23.62 -15.03 -4.25
CA THR A 97 24.98 -14.51 -4.14
C THR A 97 25.43 -14.50 -2.68
N PRO A 98 26.59 -15.09 -2.34
CA PRO A 98 27.14 -15.04 -0.99
C PRO A 98 27.29 -13.59 -0.52
N VAL A 99 26.99 -13.31 0.74
CA VAL A 99 26.96 -11.93 1.31
C VAL A 99 28.26 -11.14 1.00
N ARG A 100 29.40 -11.81 1.01
CA ARG A 100 30.70 -11.16 0.75
C ARG A 100 30.90 -10.73 -0.71
N GLU A 101 30.12 -11.29 -1.63
CA GLU A 101 30.22 -11.05 -3.08
C GLU A 101 29.08 -10.15 -3.58
N GLN A 102 28.13 -9.84 -2.72
CA GLN A 102 26.96 -9.04 -3.09
C GLN A 102 27.32 -7.62 -3.51
N ILE A 103 26.64 -7.16 -4.53
CA ILE A 103 26.59 -5.74 -4.92
C ILE A 103 25.37 -5.12 -4.25
N ILE A 104 25.58 -4.08 -3.48
CA ILE A 104 24.56 -3.42 -2.65
C ILE A 104 24.24 -2.05 -3.24
N CYS A 105 22.95 -1.76 -3.43
CA CYS A 105 22.47 -0.41 -3.74
C CYS A 105 21.94 0.25 -2.45
N SER A 106 22.77 1.04 -1.82
CA SER A 106 22.36 1.85 -0.66
C SER A 106 21.64 3.11 -1.12
N VAL A 107 20.51 3.42 -0.49
CA VAL A 107 19.67 4.58 -0.86
C VAL A 107 19.48 5.48 0.35
N ASP A 108 19.81 6.76 0.18
CA ASP A 108 19.53 7.82 1.15
C ASP A 108 18.47 8.77 0.54
N LEU A 109 17.40 9.00 1.28
CA LEU A 109 16.30 9.89 0.90
C LEU A 109 16.47 11.25 1.55
N GLY A 110 16.45 12.30 0.75
CA GLY A 110 16.67 13.66 1.21
C GLY A 110 15.57 14.65 0.82
N ILE A 111 15.65 15.85 1.40
CA ILE A 111 14.73 16.96 1.07
C ILE A 111 15.20 17.74 -0.15
N ASN A 112 16.49 18.00 -0.23
CA ASN A 112 17.09 18.79 -1.32
C ASN A 112 17.30 17.95 -2.58
N THR A 113 17.84 16.75 -2.41
CA THR A 113 17.94 15.71 -3.45
C THR A 113 16.98 14.61 -3.06
N ASP A 114 16.12 14.17 -3.99
CA ASP A 114 15.07 13.19 -3.67
C ASP A 114 15.62 11.85 -3.20
N ALA A 115 16.67 11.36 -3.87
CA ALA A 115 17.42 10.19 -3.44
C ALA A 115 18.88 10.25 -3.89
N VAL A 116 19.77 9.69 -3.08
CA VAL A 116 21.16 9.41 -3.43
C VAL A 116 21.35 7.90 -3.39
N CYS A 117 21.62 7.30 -4.55
CA CYS A 117 21.91 5.87 -4.66
C CYS A 117 23.42 5.67 -4.72
N THR A 118 23.93 4.74 -3.94
CA THR A 118 25.36 4.35 -3.94
C THR A 118 25.45 2.85 -4.18
N ILE A 119 26.12 2.47 -5.25
CA ILE A 119 26.47 1.08 -5.54
C ILE A 119 27.80 0.76 -4.85
N MET A 120 27.81 -0.27 -4.04
CA MET A 120 28.97 -0.68 -3.29
C MET A 120 29.11 -2.20 -3.21
N ARG A 121 30.32 -2.68 -2.97
CA ARG A 121 30.57 -4.07 -2.59
C ARG A 121 30.32 -4.27 -1.10
N ALA A 122 30.18 -5.53 -0.69
CA ALA A 122 29.99 -5.89 0.71
C ALA A 122 31.17 -5.48 1.63
N ASP A 123 32.36 -5.25 1.07
CA ASP A 123 33.54 -4.73 1.79
C ASP A 123 33.51 -3.19 1.99
N GLY A 124 32.48 -2.51 1.49
CA GLY A 124 32.33 -1.05 1.57
C GLY A 124 32.96 -0.28 0.39
N THR A 125 33.55 -0.97 -0.59
CA THR A 125 34.10 -0.31 -1.78
C THR A 125 32.99 0.30 -2.63
N VAL A 126 32.97 1.61 -2.79
CA VAL A 126 32.01 2.33 -3.63
C VAL A 126 32.36 2.17 -5.10
N LEU A 127 31.44 1.65 -5.89
CA LEU A 127 31.56 1.44 -7.34
C LEU A 127 30.94 2.58 -8.15
N GLY A 128 29.89 3.19 -7.65
CA GLY A 128 29.19 4.26 -8.33
C GLY A 128 28.21 5.02 -7.45
N ARG A 129 27.78 6.19 -7.90
CA ARG A 129 26.79 7.01 -7.20
C ARG A 129 25.90 7.73 -8.20
N LYS A 130 24.60 7.78 -7.92
CA LYS A 130 23.60 8.51 -8.71
C LYS A 130 22.78 9.42 -7.79
N PHE A 131 22.66 10.68 -8.19
CA PHE A 131 21.75 11.63 -7.55
C PHE A 131 20.45 11.67 -8.36
N ILE A 132 19.33 11.42 -7.70
CA ILE A 132 18.00 11.42 -8.29
C ILE A 132 17.27 12.65 -7.78
N ASP A 133 16.79 13.49 -8.69
CA ASP A 133 16.07 14.71 -8.37
C ASP A 133 15.00 15.01 -9.40
N PHE A 134 13.80 15.41 -8.94
CA PHE A 134 12.65 15.77 -9.76
C PHE A 134 12.23 17.23 -9.46
N PRO A 135 13.00 18.23 -9.89
CA PRO A 135 12.78 19.62 -9.50
C PRO A 135 11.44 20.17 -9.98
N SER A 136 10.95 19.77 -11.13
CA SER A 136 9.65 20.23 -11.66
C SER A 136 8.49 19.75 -10.83
N GLU A 137 8.53 18.50 -10.32
CA GLU A 137 7.54 17.93 -9.42
C GLU A 137 7.59 18.59 -8.05
N LYS A 138 8.79 18.85 -7.52
CA LYS A 138 8.98 19.59 -6.26
C LYS A 138 8.44 21.01 -6.36
N ASP A 139 8.72 21.72 -7.43
CA ASP A 139 8.18 23.07 -7.69
C ASP A 139 6.66 23.07 -7.77
N ARG A 140 6.08 22.06 -8.44
CA ARG A 140 4.62 21.89 -8.52
C ARG A 140 4.03 21.63 -7.14
N MET A 141 4.68 20.80 -6.34
CA MET A 141 4.28 20.53 -4.94
C MET A 141 4.35 21.79 -4.10
N TYR A 142 5.46 22.51 -4.16
CA TYR A 142 5.68 23.76 -3.42
C TYR A 142 4.63 24.82 -3.74
N ARG A 143 4.35 25.05 -5.04
CA ARG A 143 3.30 25.99 -5.48
C ARG A 143 1.91 25.56 -5.00
N THR A 144 1.63 24.26 -5.02
CA THR A 144 0.35 23.71 -4.54
C THR A 144 0.18 23.92 -3.03
N LEU A 145 1.21 23.65 -2.24
CA LEU A 145 1.21 23.91 -0.80
C LEU A 145 1.05 25.41 -0.49
N GLY A 146 1.70 26.27 -1.27
CA GLY A 146 1.53 27.73 -1.15
C GLY A 146 0.09 28.17 -1.37
N ARG A 147 -0.60 27.60 -2.37
CA ARG A 147 -2.04 27.87 -2.62
C ARG A 147 -2.92 27.36 -1.48
N ILE A 148 -2.61 26.19 -0.90
CA ILE A 148 -3.34 25.65 0.26
C ILE A 148 -3.19 26.58 1.45
N ARG A 149 -1.96 27.00 1.79
CA ARG A 149 -1.69 27.92 2.90
C ARG A 149 -2.45 29.25 2.77
N ARG A 150 -2.52 29.80 1.54
CA ARG A 150 -3.30 31.01 1.27
C ARG A 150 -4.77 30.75 1.49
N PHE A 151 -5.32 29.71 0.90
CA PHE A 151 -6.72 29.35 1.01
C PHE A 151 -7.16 29.12 2.47
N GLN A 152 -6.30 28.43 3.26
CA GLN A 152 -6.58 28.20 4.68
C GLN A 152 -6.61 29.48 5.50
N ARG A 153 -5.78 30.48 5.16
CA ARG A 153 -5.81 31.79 5.82
C ARG A 153 -7.09 32.57 5.49
N GLU A 154 -7.60 32.42 4.28
CA GLU A 154 -8.80 33.16 3.81
C GLU A 154 -10.11 32.49 4.25
N HIS A 155 -10.16 31.16 4.32
CA HIS A 155 -11.40 30.40 4.47
C HIS A 155 -11.40 29.41 5.66
N GLY A 156 -10.30 29.33 6.40
CA GLY A 156 -10.13 28.34 7.46
C GLY A 156 -9.69 26.95 6.95
N SER A 157 -9.20 26.13 7.89
CA SER A 157 -8.57 24.83 7.54
C SER A 157 -9.53 23.74 7.09
N ALA A 158 -10.78 23.78 7.59
CA ALA A 158 -11.78 22.72 7.34
C ALA A 158 -12.18 22.56 5.86
N GLN A 159 -12.09 23.62 5.06
CA GLN A 159 -12.54 23.64 3.67
C GLN A 159 -11.46 23.21 2.64
N ALA A 160 -10.27 22.86 3.09
CA ALA A 160 -9.14 22.54 2.21
C ALA A 160 -9.04 21.07 1.77
N GLY A 161 -10.03 20.22 2.07
CA GLY A 161 -9.99 18.76 1.88
C GLY A 161 -9.62 18.31 0.47
N GLU A 162 -10.27 18.86 -0.56
CA GLU A 162 -9.98 18.51 -1.96
C GLU A 162 -8.57 18.92 -2.42
N ARG A 163 -8.08 20.07 -1.94
CA ARG A 163 -6.74 20.57 -2.24
C ARG A 163 -5.68 19.67 -1.61
N TRP A 164 -5.92 19.19 -0.39
CA TRP A 164 -5.07 18.21 0.27
C TRP A 164 -5.11 16.85 -0.44
N ALA A 165 -6.27 16.43 -0.94
CA ALA A 165 -6.37 15.20 -1.73
C ALA A 165 -5.53 15.28 -3.02
N TYR A 166 -5.53 16.44 -3.69
CA TYR A 166 -4.67 16.67 -4.86
C TYR A 166 -3.18 16.62 -4.50
N THR A 167 -2.77 17.31 -3.43
CA THR A 167 -1.37 17.29 -2.96
C THR A 167 -0.91 15.87 -2.62
N ARG A 168 -1.77 15.08 -2.00
CA ARG A 168 -1.47 13.67 -1.69
C ARG A 168 -1.23 12.85 -2.94
N ARG A 169 -2.02 13.07 -4.01
CA ARG A 169 -1.78 12.40 -5.31
C ARG A 169 -0.44 12.79 -5.93
N LEU A 170 -0.08 14.08 -5.88
CA LEU A 170 1.23 14.54 -6.35
C LEU A 170 2.38 13.89 -5.59
N ASN A 171 2.24 13.78 -4.26
CA ASN A 171 3.27 13.13 -3.44
C ASN A 171 3.42 11.64 -3.79
N ILE A 172 2.31 10.93 -4.01
CA ILE A 172 2.34 9.53 -4.44
C ILE A 172 2.99 9.40 -5.83
N GLU A 173 2.68 10.31 -6.76
CA GLU A 173 3.29 10.32 -8.09
C GLU A 173 4.81 10.53 -8.00
N LEU A 174 5.26 11.51 -7.22
CA LEU A 174 6.68 11.77 -6.99
C LEU A 174 7.37 10.57 -6.36
N SER A 175 6.78 9.99 -5.31
CA SER A 175 7.34 8.80 -4.65
C SER A 175 7.50 7.61 -5.61
N ARG A 176 6.54 7.42 -6.53
CA ARG A 176 6.63 6.36 -7.56
C ARG A 176 7.77 6.63 -8.55
N LYS A 177 7.96 7.88 -8.97
CA LYS A 177 9.06 8.26 -9.86
C LYS A 177 10.41 8.02 -9.22
N ILE A 178 10.56 8.43 -7.95
CA ILE A 178 11.79 8.19 -7.18
C ILE A 178 12.07 6.69 -7.06
N ALA A 179 11.08 5.91 -6.62
CA ALA A 179 11.22 4.46 -6.47
C ALA A 179 11.57 3.77 -7.81
N GLY A 180 10.94 4.20 -8.92
CA GLY A 180 11.27 3.71 -10.26
C GLY A 180 12.71 4.00 -10.66
N ALA A 181 13.17 5.24 -10.47
CA ALA A 181 14.54 5.63 -10.80
C ALA A 181 15.60 4.93 -9.92
N VAL A 182 15.27 4.65 -8.65
CA VAL A 182 16.12 3.86 -7.74
C VAL A 182 16.22 2.42 -8.23
N ALA A 183 15.07 1.79 -8.53
CA ALA A 183 15.02 0.40 -9.00
C ALA A 183 15.75 0.24 -10.35
N GLU A 184 15.57 1.18 -11.28
CA GLU A 184 16.25 1.19 -12.57
C GLU A 184 17.77 1.25 -12.38
N TYR A 185 18.26 2.17 -11.52
CA TYR A 185 19.69 2.29 -11.26
C TYR A 185 20.29 1.05 -10.58
N ALA A 186 19.57 0.46 -9.61
CA ALA A 186 19.98 -0.79 -8.98
C ALA A 186 20.05 -1.94 -10.00
N TRP A 187 19.05 -2.03 -10.88
CA TRP A 187 18.99 -3.04 -11.93
C TRP A 187 20.13 -2.88 -12.95
N GLU A 188 20.36 -1.65 -13.45
CA GLU A 188 21.45 -1.36 -14.39
C GLU A 188 22.84 -1.72 -13.86
N ASN A 189 23.01 -1.67 -12.53
CA ASN A 189 24.27 -1.98 -11.87
C ASN A 189 24.31 -3.41 -11.26
N HIS A 190 23.34 -4.25 -11.61
CA HIS A 190 23.24 -5.63 -11.13
C HIS A 190 23.34 -5.76 -9.59
N ALA A 191 22.68 -4.84 -8.87
CA ALA A 191 22.64 -4.92 -7.41
C ALA A 191 21.82 -6.13 -6.95
N ASP A 192 22.39 -6.89 -6.01
CA ASP A 192 21.75 -8.06 -5.38
C ASP A 192 20.79 -7.63 -4.28
N VAL A 193 21.07 -6.51 -3.62
CA VAL A 193 20.32 -5.96 -2.48
C VAL A 193 20.21 -4.44 -2.59
#